data_6ca21628bfbfb2e57459c57570eb4856
#
_entry.id   6ca21628bfbfb2e57459c57570eb4856
#
_cell.length_a   1.000
_cell.length_b   1.000
_cell.length_c   1.000
_cell.angle_alpha   90.00
_cell.angle_beta   90.00
_cell.angle_gamma   90.00
#
_symmetry.space_group_name_H-M   'P 1'
#
loop_
_entity.id
_entity.type
_entity.pdbx_description
1 polymer ?
#
loop_
_entity_poly.entity_id
_entity_poly.type
_entity_poly.pdbx_seq_one_letter_code
_entity_poly.pdbx_strand_id
1 'polypeptide(L)'
;MIITIARQCGSGGHEIGKELASRLGLELYDRKKLEEEAKKLGKLDENKEFFQEKAVNSLLYSIAVSYGESNPMEKSFELIRELTQQKSAVIIGRCSGAIYANDPEATTVFLHADKDCRIKRVMERDGVNEKKAAKLIKEVDEKRASFHKFYTGKEWE
;
A
#
# COMPACT_ATOMS: atom_id res chain seq x y z
N MET A 1 -8.49 2.18 -16.71
CA MET A 1 -8.33 3.29 -15.68
C MET A 1 -7.84 2.69 -14.38
N ILE A 2 -6.73 3.15 -13.85
CA ILE A 2 -6.21 2.78 -12.53
C ILE A 2 -6.17 4.02 -11.65
N ILE A 3 -6.68 3.92 -10.42
CA ILE A 3 -6.57 4.98 -9.41
C ILE A 3 -5.82 4.41 -8.22
N THR A 4 -4.67 4.99 -7.89
CA THR A 4 -3.86 4.56 -6.76
C THR A 4 -4.01 5.53 -5.60
N ILE A 5 -4.16 5.03 -4.38
CA ILE A 5 -4.34 5.84 -3.17
C ILE A 5 -3.27 5.51 -2.14
N ALA A 6 -2.30 6.41 -2.01
CA ALA A 6 -1.45 6.47 -0.83
C ALA A 6 -2.11 7.36 0.24
N ARG A 7 -1.83 7.14 1.52
CA ARG A 7 -2.61 7.80 2.58
C ARG A 7 -1.92 7.77 3.93
N GLN A 8 -2.07 8.85 4.67
CA GLN A 8 -1.73 8.90 6.10
C GLN A 8 -2.71 8.04 6.93
N CYS A 9 -2.24 7.53 8.06
CA CYS A 9 -3.10 6.81 9.01
C CYS A 9 -4.18 7.75 9.59
N GLY A 10 -5.43 7.32 9.58
CA GLY A 10 -6.56 8.13 10.03
C GLY A 10 -7.06 9.17 9.01
N SER A 11 -6.51 9.24 7.79
CA SER A 11 -7.00 10.18 6.76
C SER A 11 -8.29 9.75 6.05
N GLY A 12 -8.83 8.58 6.36
CA GLY A 12 -10.05 8.06 5.70
C GLY A 12 -9.79 7.36 4.36
N GLY A 13 -8.54 6.98 4.08
CA GLY A 13 -8.17 6.46 2.76
C GLY A 13 -8.88 5.18 2.33
N HIS A 14 -9.28 4.32 3.27
CA HIS A 14 -10.03 3.11 2.93
C HIS A 14 -11.49 3.44 2.57
N GLU A 15 -12.13 4.26 3.37
CA GLU A 15 -13.52 4.72 3.17
C GLU A 15 -13.65 5.50 1.86
N ILE A 16 -12.72 6.43 1.62
CA ILE A 16 -12.68 7.21 0.37
C ILE A 16 -12.45 6.30 -0.84
N GLY A 17 -11.51 5.36 -0.74
CA GLY A 17 -11.24 4.41 -1.83
C GLY A 17 -12.43 3.51 -2.14
N LYS A 18 -13.14 3.04 -1.11
CA LYS A 18 -14.35 2.23 -1.25
C LYS A 18 -15.48 3.01 -1.91
N GLU A 19 -15.71 4.23 -1.46
CA GLU A 19 -16.73 5.12 -2.03
C GLU A 19 -16.42 5.46 -3.50
N LEU A 20 -15.15 5.78 -3.79
CA LEU A 20 -14.69 6.08 -5.13
C LEU A 20 -14.87 4.89 -6.08
N ALA A 21 -14.46 3.70 -5.65
CA ALA A 21 -14.64 2.47 -6.42
C ALA A 21 -16.13 2.21 -6.71
N SER A 22 -17.00 2.37 -5.70
CA SER A 22 -18.44 2.20 -5.85
C SER A 22 -19.04 3.19 -6.85
N ARG A 23 -18.71 4.49 -6.74
CA ARG A 23 -19.25 5.52 -7.63
C ARG A 23 -18.82 5.38 -9.09
N LEU A 24 -17.60 4.90 -9.30
CA LEU A 24 -17.05 4.73 -10.65
C LEU A 24 -17.27 3.34 -11.23
N GLY A 25 -17.87 2.41 -10.49
CA GLY A 25 -18.05 1.03 -10.92
C GLY A 25 -16.72 0.28 -11.08
N LEU A 26 -15.69 0.61 -10.25
CA LEU A 26 -14.37 0.03 -10.30
C LEU A 26 -14.20 -1.06 -9.24
N GLU A 27 -13.29 -2.02 -9.49
CA GLU A 27 -12.87 -2.96 -8.44
C GLU A 27 -12.00 -2.25 -7.38
N LEU A 28 -12.22 -2.59 -6.11
CA LEU A 28 -11.37 -2.12 -5.01
C LEU A 28 -10.32 -3.19 -4.67
N TYR A 29 -9.06 -2.81 -4.76
CA TYR A 29 -7.92 -3.60 -4.31
C TYR A 29 -7.31 -2.97 -3.06
N ASP A 30 -7.80 -3.37 -1.91
CA ASP A 30 -7.14 -3.14 -0.63
C ASP A 30 -6.17 -4.29 -0.30
N ARG A 31 -5.52 -4.20 0.86
CA ARG A 31 -4.60 -5.25 1.31
C ARG A 31 -5.24 -6.64 1.30
N LYS A 32 -6.46 -6.74 1.85
CA LYS A 32 -7.15 -8.03 2.02
C LYS A 32 -7.44 -8.68 0.66
N LYS A 33 -8.00 -7.91 -0.26
CA LYS A 33 -8.30 -8.37 -1.63
C LYS A 33 -7.03 -8.81 -2.36
N LEU A 34 -5.95 -8.02 -2.28
CA LEU A 34 -4.68 -8.37 -2.89
C LEU A 34 -4.08 -9.66 -2.31
N GLU A 35 -4.11 -9.85 -0.98
CA GLU A 35 -3.66 -11.08 -0.33
C GLU A 35 -4.51 -12.30 -0.75
N GLU A 36 -5.82 -12.15 -0.85
CA GLU A 36 -6.73 -13.21 -1.30
C GLU A 36 -6.45 -13.63 -2.75
N GLU A 37 -6.27 -12.67 -3.65
CA GLU A 37 -5.95 -12.96 -5.05
C GLU A 37 -4.54 -13.57 -5.20
N ALA A 38 -3.53 -13.05 -4.50
CA ALA A 38 -2.19 -13.63 -4.49
C ALA A 38 -2.18 -15.07 -3.95
N LYS A 39 -3.01 -15.37 -2.96
CA LYS A 39 -3.19 -16.73 -2.42
C LYS A 39 -3.78 -17.67 -3.45
N LYS A 40 -4.76 -17.24 -4.24
CA LYS A 40 -5.34 -18.05 -5.33
C LYS A 40 -4.30 -18.43 -6.39
N LEU A 41 -3.33 -17.55 -6.64
CA LEU A 41 -2.23 -17.79 -7.56
C LEU A 41 -1.06 -18.59 -6.94
N GLY A 42 -1.12 -18.93 -5.64
CA GLY A 42 -0.03 -19.59 -4.94
C GLY A 42 1.20 -18.69 -4.70
N LYS A 43 1.08 -17.38 -4.88
CA LYS A 43 2.19 -16.40 -4.80
C LYS A 43 2.23 -15.59 -3.51
N LEU A 44 1.34 -15.87 -2.55
CA LEU A 44 1.25 -15.09 -1.31
C LEU A 44 2.49 -15.28 -0.43
N ASP A 45 2.97 -16.51 -0.25
CA ASP A 45 4.07 -16.81 0.68
C ASP A 45 5.38 -16.15 0.25
N GLU A 46 5.69 -16.14 -1.04
CA GLU A 46 6.87 -15.47 -1.59
C GLU A 46 6.83 -13.94 -1.44
N ASN A 47 5.63 -13.36 -1.33
CA ASN A 47 5.40 -11.92 -1.23
C ASN A 47 4.90 -11.49 0.18
N LYS A 48 4.97 -12.35 1.19
CA LYS A 48 4.40 -12.13 2.51
C LYS A 48 4.89 -10.85 3.19
N GLU A 49 6.18 -10.56 3.10
CA GLU A 49 6.77 -9.36 3.69
C GLU A 49 6.25 -8.09 3.03
N PHE A 50 6.11 -8.09 1.71
CA PHE A 50 5.50 -7.01 0.95
C PHE A 50 4.04 -6.75 1.38
N PHE A 51 3.23 -7.80 1.50
CA PHE A 51 1.86 -7.65 1.97
C PHE A 51 1.75 -7.24 3.44
N GLN A 52 2.73 -7.54 4.27
CA GLN A 52 2.78 -7.13 5.67
C GLN A 52 3.38 -5.73 5.90
N GLU A 53 3.76 -5.01 4.83
CA GLU A 53 4.50 -3.73 4.91
C GLU A 53 5.79 -3.87 5.76
N LYS A 54 6.45 -5.00 5.68
CA LYS A 54 7.75 -5.20 6.31
C LYS A 54 8.83 -4.80 5.31
N ALA A 55 9.80 -4.02 5.78
CA ALA A 55 11.06 -3.88 5.04
C ALA A 55 11.75 -5.25 5.03
N VAL A 56 12.13 -5.73 3.86
CA VAL A 56 12.97 -6.92 3.73
C VAL A 56 14.28 -6.64 4.43
N ASN A 57 14.84 -7.64 5.09
CA ASN A 57 16.15 -7.50 5.73
C ASN A 57 17.18 -7.07 4.65
N SER A 58 17.74 -5.86 4.80
CA SER A 58 18.63 -5.25 3.82
C SER A 58 19.86 -6.11 3.49
N LEU A 59 20.28 -6.94 4.43
CA LEU A 59 21.38 -7.89 4.23
C LEU A 59 20.96 -9.04 3.31
N LEU A 60 19.83 -9.67 3.54
CA LEU A 60 19.29 -10.73 2.68
C LEU A 60 19.01 -10.21 1.28
N TYR A 61 18.49 -8.97 1.17
CA TYR A 61 18.28 -8.30 -0.10
C TYR A 61 19.58 -8.11 -0.88
N SER A 62 20.63 -7.56 -0.22
CA SER A 62 21.91 -7.34 -0.89
C SER A 62 22.59 -8.65 -1.31
N ILE A 63 22.40 -9.72 -0.56
CA ILE A 63 22.87 -11.07 -0.91
C ILE A 63 22.14 -11.57 -2.15
N ALA A 64 20.80 -11.55 -2.17
CA ALA A 64 20.00 -12.02 -3.31
C ALA A 64 20.36 -11.29 -4.61
N VAL A 65 20.50 -9.95 -4.55
CA VAL A 65 20.90 -9.13 -5.69
C VAL A 65 22.31 -9.47 -6.18
N SER A 66 23.26 -9.73 -5.27
CA SER A 66 24.64 -10.09 -5.64
C SER A 66 24.78 -11.48 -6.27
N TYR A 67 23.83 -12.38 -6.03
CA TYR A 67 23.78 -13.70 -6.67
C TYR A 67 23.01 -13.72 -8.01
N GLY A 68 22.58 -12.53 -8.51
CA GLY A 68 21.88 -12.42 -9.79
C GLY A 68 20.41 -12.92 -9.76
N GLU A 69 19.86 -13.11 -8.58
CA GLU A 69 18.42 -13.36 -8.45
C GLU A 69 17.64 -12.11 -8.86
N SER A 70 16.49 -12.32 -9.53
CA SER A 70 15.58 -11.23 -9.87
C SER A 70 15.20 -10.45 -8.60
N ASN A 71 15.28 -9.12 -8.71
CA ASN A 71 15.01 -8.20 -7.62
C ASN A 71 13.67 -8.55 -6.92
N PRO A 72 13.67 -8.91 -5.62
CA PRO A 72 12.44 -9.28 -4.91
C PRO A 72 11.38 -8.18 -4.94
N MET A 73 11.79 -6.91 -5.04
CA MET A 73 10.89 -5.77 -5.18
C MET A 73 10.16 -5.79 -6.53
N GLU A 74 10.88 -6.11 -7.60
CA GLU A 74 10.34 -6.19 -8.95
C GLU A 74 9.29 -7.31 -9.06
N LYS A 75 9.56 -8.47 -8.47
CA LYS A 75 8.59 -9.58 -8.37
C LYS A 75 7.29 -9.16 -7.67
N SER A 76 7.39 -8.42 -6.57
CA SER A 76 6.19 -7.95 -5.86
C SER A 76 5.41 -6.92 -6.67
N PHE A 77 6.10 -6.06 -7.42
CA PHE A 77 5.46 -5.09 -8.30
C PHE A 77 4.80 -5.75 -9.52
N GLU A 78 5.46 -6.75 -10.10
CA GLU A 78 4.89 -7.56 -11.18
C GLU A 78 3.64 -8.31 -10.71
N LEU A 79 3.65 -8.87 -9.49
CA LEU A 79 2.46 -9.50 -8.92
C LEU A 79 1.29 -8.53 -8.82
N ILE A 80 1.50 -7.30 -8.33
CA ILE A 80 0.42 -6.31 -8.28
C ILE A 80 -0.12 -6.00 -9.68
N ARG A 81 0.76 -5.84 -10.68
CA ARG A 81 0.35 -5.63 -12.08
C ARG A 81 -0.47 -6.80 -12.60
N GLU A 82 -0.02 -8.02 -12.36
CA GLU A 82 -0.72 -9.25 -12.77
C GLU A 82 -2.12 -9.34 -12.15
N LEU A 83 -2.25 -9.06 -10.85
CA LEU A 83 -3.53 -9.10 -10.12
C LEU A 83 -4.53 -8.06 -10.62
N THR A 84 -4.04 -6.93 -11.10
CA THR A 84 -4.86 -5.79 -11.53
C THR A 84 -4.86 -5.59 -13.05
N GLN A 85 -4.19 -6.48 -13.78
CA GLN A 85 -4.07 -6.42 -15.24
C GLN A 85 -5.45 -6.49 -15.92
N GLN A 86 -5.65 -5.62 -16.92
CA GLN A 86 -6.88 -5.50 -17.70
C GLN A 86 -8.13 -5.08 -16.89
N LYS A 87 -7.95 -4.61 -15.66
CA LYS A 87 -9.06 -4.17 -14.81
C LYS A 87 -9.02 -2.66 -14.61
N SER A 88 -10.20 -2.08 -14.53
CA SER A 88 -10.35 -0.73 -14.01
C SER A 88 -10.50 -0.82 -12.50
N ALA A 89 -9.58 -0.23 -11.74
CA ALA A 89 -9.45 -0.48 -10.31
C ALA A 89 -9.03 0.73 -9.49
N VAL A 90 -9.46 0.74 -8.23
CA VAL A 90 -8.91 1.57 -7.16
C VAL A 90 -7.99 0.70 -6.31
N ILE A 91 -6.72 1.08 -6.16
CA ILE A 91 -5.70 0.31 -5.42
C ILE A 91 -5.23 1.13 -4.22
N ILE A 92 -5.33 0.57 -3.03
CA ILE A 92 -4.97 1.27 -1.79
C ILE A 92 -3.63 0.79 -1.25
N GLY A 93 -2.62 1.67 -1.28
CA GLY A 93 -1.28 1.42 -0.73
C GLY A 93 -0.43 0.48 -1.60
N ARG A 94 0.47 -0.28 -0.96
CA ARG A 94 1.38 -1.26 -1.62
C ARG A 94 2.25 -0.65 -2.72
N CYS A 95 2.71 0.57 -2.50
CA CYS A 95 3.51 1.29 -3.49
C CYS A 95 2.83 1.42 -4.88
N SER A 96 1.50 1.26 -4.95
CA SER A 96 0.78 1.26 -6.23
C SER A 96 1.02 2.51 -7.07
N GLY A 97 1.16 3.68 -6.44
CA GLY A 97 1.53 4.91 -7.14
C GLY A 97 2.88 4.82 -7.85
N ALA A 98 3.86 4.12 -7.27
CA ALA A 98 5.15 3.90 -7.93
C ALA A 98 5.07 2.81 -9.02
N ILE A 99 4.27 1.77 -8.79
CA ILE A 99 4.06 0.68 -9.75
C ILE A 99 3.46 1.21 -11.05
N TYR A 100 2.53 2.17 -10.97
CA TYR A 100 1.82 2.75 -12.10
C TYR A 100 2.30 4.16 -12.48
N ALA A 101 3.47 4.60 -11.97
CA ALA A 101 3.98 5.97 -12.20
C ALA A 101 4.15 6.34 -13.68
N ASN A 102 4.42 5.36 -14.53
CA ASN A 102 4.63 5.55 -15.96
C ASN A 102 3.39 5.18 -16.81
N ASP A 103 2.28 4.82 -16.19
CA ASP A 103 1.05 4.51 -16.89
C ASP A 103 0.24 5.82 -17.10
N PRO A 104 0.06 6.28 -18.36
CA PRO A 104 -0.64 7.53 -18.64
C PRO A 104 -2.14 7.49 -18.29
N GLU A 105 -2.71 6.30 -18.11
CA GLU A 105 -4.10 6.11 -17.71
C GLU A 105 -4.27 5.97 -16.19
N ALA A 106 -3.17 5.99 -15.44
CA ALA A 106 -3.22 5.90 -13.98
C ALA A 106 -3.27 7.28 -13.33
N THR A 107 -4.14 7.41 -12.33
CA THR A 107 -4.21 8.59 -11.46
C THR A 107 -3.68 8.23 -10.08
N THR A 108 -2.64 8.94 -9.63
CA THR A 108 -2.05 8.74 -8.29
C THR A 108 -2.49 9.84 -7.34
N VAL A 109 -2.99 9.44 -6.18
CA VAL A 109 -3.49 10.33 -5.14
C VAL A 109 -2.79 10.03 -3.82
N PHE A 110 -2.40 11.06 -3.10
CA PHE A 110 -1.96 10.97 -1.70
C PHE A 110 -2.97 11.69 -0.79
N LEU A 111 -3.50 11.00 0.21
CA LEU A 111 -4.51 11.55 1.12
C LEU A 111 -3.88 12.00 2.44
N HIS A 112 -4.01 13.29 2.70
CA HIS A 112 -3.67 13.93 3.96
C HIS A 112 -4.93 14.24 4.77
N ALA A 113 -4.77 14.41 6.07
CA ALA A 113 -5.78 15.02 6.93
C ALA A 113 -5.11 15.69 8.13
N ASP A 114 -5.80 16.67 8.71
CA ASP A 114 -5.34 17.33 9.91
C ASP A 114 -5.15 16.36 11.07
N LYS A 115 -4.14 16.60 11.88
CA LYS A 115 -3.75 15.71 12.98
C LYS A 115 -4.91 15.39 13.91
N ASP A 116 -5.70 16.39 14.27
CA ASP A 116 -6.81 16.21 15.20
C ASP A 116 -7.94 15.36 14.60
N CYS A 117 -8.24 15.57 13.32
CA CYS A 117 -9.19 14.74 12.57
C CYS A 117 -8.72 13.27 12.48
N ARG A 118 -7.44 13.06 12.26
CA ARG A 118 -6.83 11.73 12.20
C ARG A 118 -6.89 11.02 13.54
N ILE A 119 -6.55 11.73 14.63
CA ILE A 119 -6.61 11.20 16.00
C ILE A 119 -8.05 10.81 16.35
N LYS A 120 -9.02 11.69 16.09
CA LYS A 120 -10.43 11.41 16.35
C LYS A 120 -10.91 10.14 15.62
N ARG A 121 -10.62 10.01 14.33
CA ARG A 121 -10.99 8.81 13.56
C ARG A 121 -10.36 7.52 14.10
N VAL A 122 -9.09 7.58 14.50
CA VAL A 122 -8.40 6.41 15.08
C VAL A 122 -8.97 6.06 16.45
N MET A 123 -9.29 7.05 17.29
CA MET A 123 -9.97 6.82 18.55
C MET A 123 -11.32 6.12 18.37
N GLU A 124 -12.14 6.60 17.45
CA GLU A 124 -13.46 6.04 17.14
C GLU A 124 -13.36 4.62 16.55
N ARG A 125 -12.45 4.42 15.59
CA ARG A 125 -12.26 3.13 14.92
C ARG A 125 -11.75 2.03 15.86
N ASP A 126 -10.75 2.37 16.69
CA ASP A 126 -9.98 1.38 17.46
C ASP A 126 -10.40 1.34 18.95
N GLY A 127 -11.30 2.23 19.39
CA GLY A 127 -11.74 2.28 20.78
C GLY A 127 -10.62 2.66 21.77
N VAL A 128 -9.69 3.53 21.36
CA VAL A 128 -8.52 3.91 22.15
C VAL A 128 -8.57 5.39 22.56
N ASN A 129 -7.79 5.75 23.59
CA ASN A 129 -7.66 7.14 23.99
C ASN A 129 -6.74 7.95 23.04
N GLU A 130 -6.77 9.27 23.15
CA GLU A 130 -6.02 10.21 22.31
C GLU A 130 -4.52 9.91 22.25
N LYS A 131 -3.88 9.70 23.43
CA LYS A 131 -2.45 9.40 23.52
C LYS A 131 -2.07 8.13 22.74
N LYS A 132 -2.89 7.09 22.85
CA LYS A 132 -2.68 5.83 22.13
C LYS A 132 -2.94 5.99 20.63
N ALA A 133 -3.98 6.74 20.26
CA ALA A 133 -4.28 7.05 18.86
C ALA A 133 -3.13 7.82 18.20
N ALA A 134 -2.60 8.87 18.84
CA ALA A 134 -1.47 9.64 18.34
C ALA A 134 -0.21 8.78 18.15
N LYS A 135 0.07 7.87 19.10
CA LYS A 135 1.18 6.92 18.99
C LYS A 135 0.99 5.96 17.82
N LEU A 136 -0.18 5.35 17.67
CA LEU A 136 -0.51 4.44 16.56
C LEU A 136 -0.37 5.13 15.20
N ILE A 137 -0.85 6.37 15.07
CA ILE A 137 -0.72 7.15 13.84
C ILE A 137 0.74 7.31 13.46
N LYS A 138 1.59 7.74 14.41
CA LYS A 138 3.02 7.91 14.17
C LYS A 138 3.69 6.61 13.72
N GLU A 139 3.49 5.52 14.46
CA GLU A 139 4.07 4.21 14.16
C GLU A 139 3.65 3.68 12.79
N VAL A 140 2.38 3.84 12.43
CA VAL A 140 1.86 3.37 11.13
C VAL A 140 2.40 4.21 9.98
N ASP A 141 2.48 5.53 10.14
CA ASP A 141 2.99 6.41 9.09
C ASP A 141 4.50 6.22 8.88
N GLU A 142 5.29 6.10 9.96
CA GLU A 142 6.72 5.77 9.89
C GLU A 142 6.96 4.43 9.20
N LYS A 143 6.15 3.43 9.53
CA LYS A 143 6.22 2.12 8.88
C LYS A 143 5.93 2.20 7.38
N ARG A 144 4.90 2.95 6.97
CA ARG A 144 4.55 3.16 5.56
C ARG A 144 5.61 3.94 4.81
N ALA A 145 6.15 4.99 5.41
CA ALA A 145 7.23 5.77 4.83
C ALA A 145 8.48 4.92 4.61
N SER A 146 8.89 4.14 5.63
CA SER A 146 10.04 3.23 5.53
C SER A 146 9.82 2.14 4.47
N PHE A 147 8.63 1.56 4.43
CA PHE A 147 8.25 0.57 3.42
C PHE A 147 8.29 1.16 2.01
N HIS A 148 7.70 2.34 1.81
CA HIS A 148 7.70 3.02 0.51
C HIS A 148 9.12 3.34 0.05
N LYS A 149 9.92 3.95 0.91
CA LYS A 149 11.32 4.29 0.62
C LYS A 149 12.15 3.06 0.28
N PHE A 150 11.96 1.97 1.00
CA PHE A 150 12.65 0.71 0.73
C PHE A 150 12.31 0.16 -0.65
N TYR A 151 11.02 0.09 -1.02
CA TYR A 151 10.57 -0.51 -2.28
C TYR A 151 10.70 0.40 -3.50
N THR A 152 10.72 1.71 -3.33
CA THR A 152 10.73 2.68 -4.46
C THR A 152 11.96 3.55 -4.53
N GLY A 153 12.76 3.62 -3.46
CA GLY A 153 13.86 4.58 -3.33
C GLY A 153 13.43 6.04 -3.18
N LYS A 154 12.12 6.30 -3.11
CA LYS A 154 11.54 7.66 -3.05
C LYS A 154 10.92 7.94 -1.69
N GLU A 155 10.79 9.22 -1.36
CA GLU A 155 10.02 9.64 -0.20
C GLU A 155 8.53 9.29 -0.40
N TRP A 156 7.83 9.08 0.72
CA TRP A 156 6.46 8.58 0.70
C TRP A 156 5.41 9.64 0.36
N GLU A 157 5.69 10.92 0.72
CA GLU A 157 4.84 12.09 0.50
C GLU A 157 5.40 12.98 -0.60
#